data_6ab25360bf6948529f9100f7d340067b
#
_entry.id   6ab25360bf6948529f9100f7d340067b
#
_cell.length_a   1.000
_cell.length_b   1.000
_cell.length_c   1.000
_cell.angle_alpha   90.00
_cell.angle_beta   90.00
_cell.angle_gamma   90.00
#
_symmetry.space_group_name_H-M   'P 1'
#
loop_
_entity.id
_entity.type
_entity.pdbx_description
1 polymer ?
#
loop_
_entity_poly.entity_id
_entity_poly.type
_entity_poly.pdbx_seq_one_letter_code
_entity_poly.pdbx_strand_id
1 'polypeptide(L)'
;MNLRGAALALLCAAGCAHGPARVAPERIVPPRSGYQLVWHDEFDGTALDTAKWTAYGGERRDAQNTPAAVSVAGGVLTITTYSENGVHFTGFIDTAKRFLTTYGWFEARIRFESSPGEWGAFWLQSPTMGNPLGDPGAAGAEIDVAEHRATDADGADISNTYGINLHWDGYGAEHKHVGGTGAPPAGAAPLEGGWHTYAFRWTPDRYAFFLDGVEQWATEQGISRRPEFLKLTCEVQDAGWAGQVPASGYGPRERSRTLMQVDWVRVWQSAP
;
A
#
# COMPACT_ATOMS: atom_id res chain seq x y z
N MET A 1 15.55 19.56 -72.71
CA MET A 1 15.76 20.18 -71.37
C MET A 1 14.89 19.40 -70.41
N ASN A 2 15.49 18.38 -69.75
CA ASN A 2 14.76 17.43 -68.88
C ASN A 2 14.93 17.88 -67.43
N LEU A 3 13.81 18.24 -66.80
CA LEU A 3 13.72 18.45 -65.35
C LEU A 3 13.28 17.12 -64.68
N ARG A 4 14.21 16.50 -63.96
CA ARG A 4 13.90 15.36 -63.08
C ARG A 4 13.43 15.88 -61.72
N GLY A 5 12.18 15.60 -61.38
CA GLY A 5 11.68 15.82 -60.04
C GLY A 5 12.16 14.71 -59.07
N ALA A 6 12.81 15.12 -57.99
CA ALA A 6 13.18 14.22 -56.90
C ALA A 6 12.01 14.13 -55.91
N ALA A 7 11.47 12.93 -55.75
CA ALA A 7 10.48 12.62 -54.71
C ALA A 7 11.21 12.38 -53.38
N LEU A 8 10.91 13.19 -52.41
CA LEU A 8 11.38 13.03 -51.02
C LEU A 8 10.47 12.06 -50.31
N ALA A 9 10.95 10.85 -50.02
CA ALA A 9 10.22 9.87 -49.21
C ALA A 9 10.40 10.22 -47.74
N LEU A 10 9.29 10.60 -47.09
CA LEU A 10 9.23 10.77 -45.64
C LEU A 10 9.14 9.38 -44.98
N LEU A 11 10.21 8.91 -44.35
CA LEU A 11 10.18 7.76 -43.45
C LEU A 11 9.55 8.19 -42.12
N CYS A 12 8.30 7.81 -41.88
CA CYS A 12 7.73 7.83 -40.55
C CYS A 12 8.35 6.69 -39.73
N ALA A 13 9.29 7.00 -38.84
CA ALA A 13 9.74 6.07 -37.83
C ALA A 13 8.61 5.92 -36.77
N ALA A 14 7.89 4.82 -36.86
CA ALA A 14 6.97 4.40 -35.80
C ALA A 14 7.80 4.00 -34.57
N GLY A 15 7.92 4.90 -33.61
CA GLY A 15 8.48 4.63 -32.29
C GLY A 15 7.54 3.67 -31.56
N CYS A 16 7.88 2.39 -31.53
CA CYS A 16 7.24 1.46 -30.61
C CYS A 16 7.58 1.89 -29.17
N ALA A 17 6.65 2.54 -28.49
CA ALA A 17 6.71 2.72 -27.05
C ALA A 17 6.66 1.32 -26.43
N HIS A 18 7.82 0.82 -26.01
CA HIS A 18 7.86 -0.37 -25.15
C HIS A 18 7.30 0.04 -23.79
N GLY A 19 6.06 -0.29 -23.54
CA GLY A 19 5.51 -0.30 -22.19
C GLY A 19 6.39 -1.21 -21.30
N PRO A 20 6.40 -1.01 -19.98
CA PRO A 20 7.17 -1.84 -19.08
C PRO A 20 6.81 -3.32 -19.35
N ALA A 21 7.86 -4.14 -19.55
CA ALA A 21 7.68 -5.56 -19.81
C ALA A 21 6.87 -6.17 -18.66
N ARG A 22 5.77 -6.83 -19.00
CA ARG A 22 4.94 -7.56 -18.05
C ARG A 22 5.83 -8.56 -17.33
N VAL A 23 6.04 -8.38 -16.03
CA VAL A 23 6.62 -9.43 -15.20
C VAL A 23 5.65 -10.61 -15.32
N ALA A 24 6.16 -11.80 -15.67
CA ALA A 24 5.32 -12.99 -15.76
C ALA A 24 4.55 -13.14 -14.44
N PRO A 25 3.24 -13.43 -14.46
CA PRO A 25 2.47 -13.53 -13.24
C PRO A 25 3.14 -14.53 -12.31
N GLU A 26 3.53 -14.06 -11.13
CA GLU A 26 4.14 -14.91 -10.12
C GLU A 26 3.11 -15.99 -9.74
N ARG A 27 3.54 -17.25 -9.80
CA ARG A 27 2.64 -18.36 -9.49
C ARG A 27 2.04 -18.16 -8.09
N ILE A 28 0.72 -18.19 -7.98
CA ILE A 28 0.01 -18.15 -6.70
C ILE A 28 0.40 -19.42 -5.92
N VAL A 29 1.24 -19.28 -4.90
CA VAL A 29 1.73 -20.38 -4.07
C VAL A 29 1.37 -20.08 -2.62
N PRO A 30 0.77 -21.02 -1.88
CA PRO A 30 0.48 -20.82 -0.47
C PRO A 30 1.77 -20.50 0.31
N PRO A 31 1.73 -19.52 1.24
CA PRO A 31 2.89 -19.14 2.04
C PRO A 31 3.39 -20.28 2.94
N ARG A 32 2.48 -21.22 3.28
CA ARG A 32 2.75 -22.44 4.06
C ARG A 32 1.77 -23.55 3.64
N SER A 33 2.17 -24.80 3.87
CA SER A 33 1.25 -25.94 3.71
C SER A 33 0.01 -25.78 4.61
N GLY A 34 -1.17 -26.19 4.13
CA GLY A 34 -2.42 -26.11 4.87
C GLY A 34 -3.15 -24.77 4.77
N TYR A 35 -2.66 -23.83 3.95
CA TYR A 35 -3.39 -22.59 3.64
C TYR A 35 -4.10 -22.70 2.30
N GLN A 36 -5.31 -22.13 2.22
CA GLN A 36 -6.10 -21.99 0.99
C GLN A 36 -6.33 -20.52 0.70
N LEU A 37 -6.21 -20.11 -0.56
CA LEU A 37 -6.52 -18.77 -1.02
C LEU A 37 -8.03 -18.53 -0.91
N VAL A 38 -8.41 -17.51 -0.14
CA VAL A 38 -9.84 -17.16 0.08
C VAL A 38 -10.23 -15.84 -0.58
N TRP A 39 -9.26 -14.97 -0.81
CA TRP A 39 -9.46 -13.71 -1.53
C TRP A 39 -8.15 -13.22 -2.12
N HIS A 40 -8.20 -12.59 -3.29
CA HIS A 40 -7.04 -11.96 -3.91
C HIS A 40 -7.41 -10.91 -4.94
N ASP A 41 -6.45 -10.06 -5.26
CA ASP A 41 -6.46 -9.22 -6.45
C ASP A 41 -5.05 -9.16 -7.04
N GLU A 42 -4.92 -9.55 -8.31
CA GLU A 42 -3.68 -9.53 -9.10
C GLU A 42 -3.62 -8.28 -10.00
N PHE A 43 -4.60 -7.38 -9.88
CA PHE A 43 -4.73 -6.15 -10.65
C PHE A 43 -4.59 -6.31 -12.16
N ASP A 44 -5.00 -7.45 -12.70
CA ASP A 44 -4.90 -7.81 -14.13
C ASP A 44 -5.80 -6.97 -15.05
N GLY A 45 -6.69 -6.15 -14.49
CA GLY A 45 -7.60 -5.28 -15.21
C GLY A 45 -6.93 -4.03 -15.79
N THR A 46 -7.76 -3.15 -16.35
CA THR A 46 -7.38 -1.81 -16.83
C THR A 46 -7.96 -0.69 -15.96
N ALA A 47 -8.66 -1.05 -14.89
CA ALA A 47 -9.24 -0.16 -13.88
C ALA A 47 -9.38 -0.91 -12.56
N LEU A 48 -9.56 -0.17 -11.46
CA LEU A 48 -9.82 -0.75 -10.15
C LEU A 48 -11.10 -1.61 -10.18
N ASP A 49 -11.01 -2.85 -9.70
CA ASP A 49 -12.16 -3.73 -9.57
C ASP A 49 -13.08 -3.25 -8.44
N THR A 50 -14.18 -2.60 -8.80
CA THR A 50 -15.16 -2.08 -7.84
C THR A 50 -15.99 -3.16 -7.14
N ALA A 51 -15.92 -4.42 -7.58
CA ALA A 51 -16.48 -5.55 -6.84
C ALA A 51 -15.59 -5.96 -5.64
N LYS A 52 -14.31 -5.60 -5.66
CA LYS A 52 -13.34 -5.88 -4.58
C LYS A 52 -13.05 -4.65 -3.73
N TRP A 53 -12.92 -3.47 -4.34
CA TRP A 53 -12.44 -2.26 -3.71
C TRP A 53 -13.43 -1.11 -3.80
N THR A 54 -13.39 -0.23 -2.83
CA THR A 54 -14.01 1.10 -2.87
C THR A 54 -12.91 2.14 -2.85
N ALA A 55 -12.89 3.06 -3.83
CA ALA A 55 -12.01 4.23 -3.80
C ALA A 55 -12.80 5.42 -3.20
N TYR A 56 -12.12 6.17 -2.33
CA TYR A 56 -12.72 7.28 -1.61
C TYR A 56 -12.23 8.63 -2.12
N GLY A 57 -13.09 9.64 -1.97
CA GLY A 57 -12.78 11.04 -2.14
C GLY A 57 -12.97 11.80 -0.84
N GLY A 58 -12.41 13.00 -0.76
CA GLY A 58 -12.58 13.92 0.37
C GLY A 58 -11.29 14.21 1.11
N GLU A 59 -11.37 15.22 1.96
CA GLU A 59 -10.22 15.70 2.74
C GLU A 59 -9.81 14.70 3.82
N ARG A 60 -8.52 14.45 3.91
CA ARG A 60 -7.91 13.66 4.98
C ARG A 60 -6.49 14.15 5.24
N ARG A 61 -6.19 14.57 6.47
CA ARG A 61 -4.95 15.23 6.84
C ARG A 61 -4.69 16.43 5.90
N ASP A 62 -3.51 16.55 5.32
CA ASP A 62 -3.14 17.69 4.46
C ASP A 62 -3.30 17.39 2.96
N ALA A 63 -4.15 16.43 2.61
CA ALA A 63 -4.45 16.08 1.23
C ALA A 63 -5.94 15.84 0.95
N GLN A 64 -6.29 15.89 -0.33
CA GLN A 64 -7.56 15.45 -0.87
C GLN A 64 -7.41 14.02 -1.41
N ASN A 65 -8.12 13.06 -0.80
CA ASN A 65 -8.28 11.76 -1.43
C ASN A 65 -9.12 11.87 -2.69
N THR A 66 -8.69 11.20 -3.75
CA THR A 66 -9.43 11.18 -5.01
C THR A 66 -9.26 9.85 -5.73
N PRO A 67 -10.35 9.27 -6.30
CA PRO A 67 -10.22 8.10 -7.18
C PRO A 67 -9.30 8.34 -8.38
N ALA A 68 -9.11 9.60 -8.80
CA ALA A 68 -8.19 9.94 -9.88
C ALA A 68 -6.71 9.66 -9.56
N ALA A 69 -6.35 9.57 -8.27
CA ALA A 69 -5.01 9.19 -7.83
C ALA A 69 -4.75 7.69 -7.91
N VAL A 70 -5.80 6.88 -8.17
CA VAL A 70 -5.72 5.42 -8.22
C VAL A 70 -5.84 4.96 -9.67
N SER A 71 -4.92 4.14 -10.12
CA SER A 71 -4.93 3.56 -11.47
C SER A 71 -4.51 2.10 -11.44
N VAL A 72 -5.00 1.31 -12.41
CA VAL A 72 -4.59 -0.08 -12.65
C VAL A 72 -4.16 -0.20 -14.10
N ALA A 73 -2.95 -0.64 -14.31
CA ALA A 73 -2.42 -0.89 -15.65
C ALA A 73 -1.27 -1.91 -15.62
N GLY A 74 -1.24 -2.81 -16.60
CA GLY A 74 -0.14 -3.76 -16.77
C GLY A 74 0.03 -4.76 -15.60
N GLY A 75 -1.04 -5.07 -14.87
CA GLY A 75 -0.99 -5.96 -13.70
C GLY A 75 -0.55 -5.25 -12.42
N VAL A 76 -0.63 -3.92 -12.36
CA VAL A 76 -0.20 -3.14 -11.18
C VAL A 76 -1.24 -2.11 -10.82
N LEU A 77 -1.63 -2.08 -9.55
CA LEU A 77 -2.30 -0.93 -8.94
C LEU A 77 -1.25 0.14 -8.64
N THR A 78 -1.54 1.39 -8.94
CA THR A 78 -0.72 2.54 -8.55
C THR A 78 -1.57 3.57 -7.82
N ILE A 79 -1.13 3.97 -6.63
CA ILE A 79 -1.62 5.16 -5.92
C ILE A 79 -0.55 6.23 -6.08
N THR A 80 -0.91 7.37 -6.70
CA THR A 80 0.01 8.47 -6.95
C THR A 80 -0.32 9.62 -6.01
N THR A 81 0.66 10.09 -5.24
CA THR A 81 0.56 11.33 -4.48
C THR A 81 1.10 12.47 -5.35
N TYR A 82 0.32 13.53 -5.54
CA TYR A 82 0.68 14.63 -6.43
C TYR A 82 0.18 15.99 -5.90
N SER A 83 0.63 17.07 -6.51
CA SER A 83 0.25 18.44 -6.11
C SER A 83 -0.14 19.26 -7.32
N GLU A 84 -1.30 19.91 -7.23
CA GLU A 84 -1.82 20.83 -8.24
C GLU A 84 -2.40 22.07 -7.57
N ASN A 85 -2.02 23.25 -8.04
CA ASN A 85 -2.49 24.53 -7.51
C ASN A 85 -2.34 24.70 -6.00
N GLY A 86 -1.28 24.15 -5.41
CA GLY A 86 -1.00 24.22 -3.97
C GLY A 86 -1.82 23.24 -3.12
N VAL A 87 -2.60 22.37 -3.73
CA VAL A 87 -3.34 21.29 -3.06
C VAL A 87 -2.65 19.95 -3.31
N HIS A 88 -2.52 19.12 -2.27
CA HIS A 88 -2.01 17.76 -2.38
C HIS A 88 -3.16 16.78 -2.61
N PHE A 89 -2.97 15.83 -3.46
CA PHE A 89 -3.92 14.77 -3.79
C PHE A 89 -3.28 13.41 -3.61
N THR A 90 -4.08 12.46 -3.14
CA THR A 90 -3.63 11.07 -2.97
C THR A 90 -4.81 10.09 -3.07
N GLY A 91 -4.55 8.78 -2.92
CA GLY A 91 -5.55 7.74 -3.04
C GLY A 91 -5.75 6.95 -1.75
N PHE A 92 -6.99 6.54 -1.55
CA PHE A 92 -7.44 5.72 -0.44
C PHE A 92 -8.43 4.69 -0.98
N ILE A 93 -8.11 3.39 -0.84
CA ILE A 93 -9.02 2.29 -1.21
C ILE A 93 -9.14 1.28 -0.08
N ASP A 94 -10.31 0.66 0.04
CA ASP A 94 -10.54 -0.43 1.00
C ASP A 94 -11.51 -1.49 0.50
N THR A 95 -11.60 -2.58 1.27
CA THR A 95 -12.53 -3.69 1.03
C THR A 95 -13.74 -3.69 1.98
N ALA A 96 -13.98 -2.62 2.77
CA ALA A 96 -14.95 -2.60 3.87
C ALA A 96 -16.38 -3.03 3.48
N LYS A 97 -16.81 -2.72 2.25
CA LYS A 97 -18.14 -3.09 1.73
C LYS A 97 -18.14 -4.39 0.92
N ARG A 98 -17.01 -5.07 0.80
CA ARG A 98 -16.82 -6.18 -0.16
C ARG A 98 -16.28 -7.44 0.51
N PHE A 99 -15.24 -7.30 1.32
CA PHE A 99 -14.55 -8.40 1.93
C PHE A 99 -14.04 -8.02 3.33
N LEU A 100 -14.45 -8.79 4.32
CA LEU A 100 -13.93 -8.76 5.67
C LEU A 100 -13.66 -10.19 6.10
N THR A 101 -12.59 -10.40 6.86
CA THR A 101 -12.28 -11.74 7.38
C THR A 101 -11.54 -11.64 8.71
N THR A 102 -11.49 -12.76 9.43
CA THR A 102 -10.77 -12.91 10.68
C THR A 102 -9.76 -14.02 10.52
N TYR A 103 -8.56 -13.83 11.06
CA TYR A 103 -7.46 -14.79 11.03
C TYR A 103 -6.98 -15.15 9.62
N GLY A 104 -5.80 -15.68 9.56
CA GLY A 104 -5.19 -16.12 8.31
C GLY A 104 -3.82 -15.55 8.06
N TRP A 105 -3.39 -15.64 6.81
CA TRP A 105 -2.19 -15.02 6.28
C TRP A 105 -2.60 -13.98 5.24
N PHE A 106 -2.16 -12.76 5.42
CA PHE A 106 -2.43 -11.61 4.57
C PHE A 106 -1.12 -11.14 3.99
N GLU A 107 -1.06 -10.91 2.70
CA GLU A 107 0.17 -10.47 2.05
C GLU A 107 -0.12 -9.56 0.86
N ALA A 108 0.78 -8.63 0.63
CA ALA A 108 0.79 -7.76 -0.54
C ALA A 108 2.22 -7.59 -1.05
N ARG A 109 2.40 -7.60 -2.36
CA ARG A 109 3.67 -7.28 -2.99
C ARG A 109 3.65 -5.83 -3.41
N ILE A 110 4.48 -5.01 -2.77
CA ILE A 110 4.42 -3.56 -2.85
C ILE A 110 5.80 -2.99 -3.20
N ARG A 111 5.79 -1.91 -3.98
CA ARG A 111 6.92 -1.02 -4.22
C ARG A 111 6.54 0.37 -3.78
N PHE A 112 7.32 0.96 -2.89
CA PHE A 112 7.18 2.32 -2.45
C PHE A 112 8.19 3.22 -3.16
N GLU A 113 7.74 4.38 -3.61
CA GLU A 113 8.56 5.52 -4.02
C GLU A 113 8.04 6.73 -3.24
N SER A 114 8.48 6.83 -1.98
CA SER A 114 7.98 7.81 -1.02
C SER A 114 8.73 9.14 -1.12
N SER A 115 8.09 10.20 -0.67
CA SER A 115 8.69 11.53 -0.53
C SER A 115 8.42 12.06 0.88
N PRO A 116 9.23 13.01 1.40
CA PRO A 116 8.98 13.61 2.70
C PRO A 116 7.55 14.16 2.83
N GLY A 117 6.95 14.00 4.00
CA GLY A 117 5.57 14.41 4.29
C GLY A 117 4.49 13.45 3.78
N GLU A 118 4.88 12.37 3.10
CA GLU A 118 3.97 11.34 2.59
C GLU A 118 4.35 9.96 3.12
N TRP A 119 3.35 9.08 3.26
CA TRP A 119 3.57 7.65 3.50
C TRP A 119 2.54 6.77 2.82
N GLY A 120 3.02 5.67 2.26
CA GLY A 120 2.19 4.59 1.74
C GLY A 120 1.96 3.52 2.79
N ALA A 121 0.75 2.92 2.84
CA ALA A 121 0.41 1.92 3.83
C ALA A 121 -0.44 0.76 3.28
N PHE A 122 -0.13 -0.44 3.79
CA PHE A 122 -0.96 -1.63 3.73
C PHE A 122 -1.36 -2.01 5.15
N TRP A 123 -2.65 -1.99 5.42
CA TRP A 123 -3.20 -2.14 6.76
C TRP A 123 -4.61 -2.71 6.79
N LEU A 124 -5.08 -3.10 7.95
CA LEU A 124 -6.43 -3.57 8.19
C LEU A 124 -7.10 -2.75 9.29
N GLN A 125 -8.42 -2.72 9.27
CA GLN A 125 -9.19 -2.05 10.31
C GLN A 125 -10.50 -2.79 10.60
N SER A 126 -10.84 -2.83 11.89
CA SER A 126 -12.17 -3.25 12.33
C SER A 126 -13.19 -2.13 12.13
N PRO A 127 -14.39 -2.44 11.63
CA PRO A 127 -15.47 -1.45 11.56
C PRO A 127 -15.98 -1.00 12.93
N THR A 128 -15.61 -1.69 14.01
CA THR A 128 -16.08 -1.45 15.38
C THR A 128 -14.94 -1.11 16.35
N MET A 129 -13.76 -0.76 15.86
CA MET A 129 -12.62 -0.42 16.70
C MET A 129 -12.98 0.60 17.78
N GLY A 130 -12.62 0.31 19.03
CA GLY A 130 -12.95 1.12 20.21
C GLY A 130 -14.36 0.94 20.76
N ASN A 131 -15.15 0.00 20.25
CA ASN A 131 -16.47 -0.32 20.79
C ASN A 131 -16.73 -1.84 20.82
N PRO A 132 -16.69 -2.48 22.00
CA PRO A 132 -16.48 -1.89 23.33
C PRO A 132 -15.03 -1.48 23.61
N LEU A 133 -14.81 -0.51 24.49
CA LEU A 133 -13.48 -0.18 25.02
C LEU A 133 -12.98 -1.28 25.97
N GLY A 134 -11.67 -1.49 25.99
CA GLY A 134 -11.01 -2.45 26.87
C GLY A 134 -11.10 -3.91 26.44
N ASP A 135 -11.76 -4.19 25.32
CA ASP A 135 -11.86 -5.54 24.74
C ASP A 135 -11.55 -5.50 23.23
N PRO A 136 -10.27 -5.48 22.83
CA PRO A 136 -9.89 -5.51 21.42
C PRO A 136 -10.37 -6.78 20.71
N GLY A 137 -10.57 -7.88 21.44
CA GLY A 137 -11.14 -9.10 20.89
C GLY A 137 -12.55 -8.92 20.36
N ALA A 138 -13.38 -8.15 21.06
CA ALA A 138 -14.75 -7.85 20.66
C ALA A 138 -14.86 -6.60 19.77
N ALA A 139 -14.05 -5.57 20.00
CA ALA A 139 -14.08 -4.32 19.25
C ALA A 139 -13.31 -4.38 17.93
N GLY A 140 -12.24 -5.19 17.90
CA GLY A 140 -11.27 -5.20 16.81
C GLY A 140 -10.18 -4.15 16.97
N ALA A 141 -9.30 -4.08 16.01
CA ALA A 141 -8.10 -3.26 16.01
C ALA A 141 -7.89 -2.54 14.67
N GLU A 142 -6.90 -1.66 14.61
CA GLU A 142 -6.19 -1.27 13.41
C GLU A 142 -4.85 -2.02 13.40
N ILE A 143 -4.51 -2.60 12.26
CA ILE A 143 -3.33 -3.46 12.09
C ILE A 143 -2.55 -2.93 10.90
N ASP A 144 -1.48 -2.17 11.16
CA ASP A 144 -0.63 -1.61 10.13
C ASP A 144 0.46 -2.62 9.78
N VAL A 145 0.28 -3.33 8.67
CA VAL A 145 1.22 -4.35 8.19
C VAL A 145 2.49 -3.72 7.69
N ALA A 146 2.38 -2.59 7.01
CA ALA A 146 3.50 -1.80 6.54
C ALA A 146 3.08 -0.33 6.37
N GLU A 147 3.86 0.58 6.97
CA GLU A 147 3.80 2.01 6.77
C GLU A 147 5.19 2.51 6.34
N HIS A 148 5.35 2.86 5.07
CA HIS A 148 6.65 3.27 4.53
C HIS A 148 6.73 4.79 4.37
N ARG A 149 7.86 5.36 4.81
CA ARG A 149 8.16 6.80 4.76
C ARG A 149 9.56 7.04 4.23
N ALA A 150 9.75 8.14 3.52
CA ALA A 150 11.09 8.57 3.09
C ALA A 150 11.90 9.14 4.28
N THR A 151 11.23 9.93 5.14
CA THR A 151 11.88 10.62 6.27
C THR A 151 11.08 10.46 7.56
N ASP A 152 11.74 10.63 8.69
CA ASP A 152 11.10 10.81 9.99
C ASP A 152 10.70 12.29 10.21
N ALA A 153 10.16 12.59 11.41
CA ALA A 153 9.72 13.93 11.79
C ALA A 153 10.85 14.98 11.80
N ASP A 154 12.08 14.55 12.01
CA ASP A 154 13.27 15.41 12.04
C ASP A 154 13.94 15.54 10.66
N GLY A 155 13.40 14.87 9.65
CA GLY A 155 13.90 14.87 8.27
C GLY A 155 15.06 13.89 8.03
N ALA A 156 15.37 13.00 8.97
CA ALA A 156 16.35 11.95 8.74
C ALA A 156 15.81 10.90 7.76
N ASP A 157 16.67 10.41 6.88
CA ASP A 157 16.33 9.37 5.91
C ASP A 157 16.07 8.05 6.64
N ILE A 158 14.85 7.52 6.50
CA ILE A 158 14.41 6.23 7.01
C ILE A 158 13.82 5.35 5.90
N SER A 159 14.06 5.69 4.64
CA SER A 159 13.49 5.04 3.45
C SER A 159 13.81 3.55 3.31
N ASN A 160 14.78 3.04 4.08
CA ASN A 160 15.09 1.60 4.13
C ASN A 160 14.50 0.89 5.36
N THR A 161 13.51 1.48 6.01
CA THR A 161 12.73 0.91 7.10
C THR A 161 11.24 1.14 6.88
N TYR A 162 10.39 0.41 7.60
CA TYR A 162 8.95 0.67 7.62
C TYR A 162 8.38 0.42 9.01
N GLY A 163 7.31 1.14 9.34
CA GLY A 163 6.56 0.96 10.58
C GLY A 163 5.65 -0.25 10.52
N ILE A 164 5.52 -0.93 11.65
CA ILE A 164 4.53 -1.97 11.93
C ILE A 164 3.83 -1.52 13.19
N ASN A 165 2.51 -1.31 13.15
CA ASN A 165 1.78 -0.79 14.30
C ASN A 165 0.47 -1.56 14.53
N LEU A 166 0.03 -1.55 15.78
CA LEU A 166 -1.29 -1.99 16.21
C LEU A 166 -1.91 -0.89 17.05
N HIS A 167 -3.17 -0.58 16.77
CA HIS A 167 -3.94 0.37 17.53
C HIS A 167 -5.27 -0.25 17.95
N TRP A 168 -5.66 -0.04 19.21
CA TRP A 168 -6.94 -0.52 19.72
C TRP A 168 -7.52 0.43 20.78
N ASP A 169 -8.74 0.19 21.21
CA ASP A 169 -9.51 1.05 22.11
C ASP A 169 -9.80 2.45 21.53
N GLY A 170 -9.96 2.52 20.18
CA GLY A 170 -10.27 3.76 19.46
C GLY A 170 -9.07 4.71 19.38
N TYR A 171 -9.34 5.98 19.03
CA TYR A 171 -8.31 7.04 18.90
C TYR A 171 -8.48 8.14 19.95
N GLY A 172 -9.30 7.91 20.97
CA GLY A 172 -9.54 8.85 22.06
C GLY A 172 -8.57 8.66 23.24
N ALA A 173 -9.03 9.05 24.44
CA ALA A 173 -8.22 9.01 25.66
C ALA A 173 -7.76 7.60 26.06
N GLU A 174 -8.53 6.58 25.66
CA GLU A 174 -8.24 5.16 25.99
C GLU A 174 -7.40 4.47 24.91
N HIS A 175 -6.97 5.19 23.88
CA HIS A 175 -6.16 4.68 22.78
C HIS A 175 -4.90 3.97 23.29
N LYS A 176 -4.71 2.77 22.79
CA LYS A 176 -3.52 1.96 23.04
C LYS A 176 -2.85 1.60 21.72
N HIS A 177 -1.54 1.50 21.75
CA HIS A 177 -0.77 1.07 20.59
C HIS A 177 0.48 0.29 21.02
N VAL A 178 0.96 -0.52 20.12
CA VAL A 178 2.26 -1.20 20.20
C VAL A 178 2.77 -1.39 18.78
N GLY A 179 4.07 -1.33 18.57
CA GLY A 179 4.61 -1.46 17.23
C GLY A 179 6.08 -1.88 17.19
N GLY A 180 6.54 -2.08 15.98
CA GLY A 180 7.91 -2.45 15.63
C GLY A 180 8.37 -1.75 14.36
N THR A 181 9.61 -2.00 13.99
CA THR A 181 10.22 -1.53 12.75
C THR A 181 10.71 -2.73 11.97
N GLY A 182 10.34 -2.81 10.70
CA GLY A 182 10.88 -3.78 9.76
C GLY A 182 11.95 -3.16 8.86
N ALA A 183 12.88 -3.99 8.42
CA ALA A 183 13.93 -3.62 7.47
C ALA A 183 14.38 -4.84 6.65
N PRO A 184 14.84 -4.67 5.42
CA PRO A 184 15.40 -5.77 4.65
C PRO A 184 16.72 -6.25 5.27
N PRO A 185 17.06 -7.52 5.14
CA PRO A 185 18.35 -8.02 5.60
C PRO A 185 19.50 -7.36 4.83
N ALA A 186 20.67 -7.31 5.45
CA ALA A 186 21.86 -6.74 4.83
C ALA A 186 22.14 -7.37 3.46
N GLY A 187 22.30 -6.55 2.43
CA GLY A 187 22.58 -6.98 1.06
C GLY A 187 21.33 -7.32 0.22
N ALA A 188 20.14 -7.24 0.78
CA ALA A 188 18.90 -7.30 0.02
C ALA A 188 18.64 -5.98 -0.75
N ALA A 189 17.65 -5.98 -1.67
CA ALA A 189 17.21 -4.77 -2.33
C ALA A 189 16.72 -3.75 -1.28
N PRO A 190 16.91 -2.43 -1.52
CA PRO A 190 16.34 -1.41 -0.65
C PRO A 190 14.81 -1.41 -0.74
N LEU A 191 14.12 -0.98 0.32
CA LEU A 191 12.66 -0.84 0.31
C LEU A 191 12.21 0.23 -0.67
N GLU A 192 12.90 1.37 -0.68
CA GLU A 192 12.62 2.45 -1.62
C GLU A 192 12.91 2.00 -3.06
N GLY A 193 11.89 2.02 -3.92
CA GLY A 193 11.97 1.62 -5.32
C GLY A 193 12.09 0.09 -5.55
N GLY A 194 12.18 -0.71 -4.51
CA GLY A 194 12.22 -2.18 -4.58
C GLY A 194 10.82 -2.83 -4.46
N TRP A 195 10.63 -3.97 -5.11
CA TRP A 195 9.46 -4.81 -4.90
C TRP A 195 9.70 -5.76 -3.73
N HIS A 196 8.85 -5.67 -2.70
CA HIS A 196 8.91 -6.53 -1.51
C HIS A 196 7.54 -7.11 -1.18
N THR A 197 7.52 -8.27 -0.52
CA THR A 197 6.30 -8.88 -0.01
C THR A 197 6.18 -8.57 1.48
N TYR A 198 5.18 -7.76 1.82
CA TYR A 198 4.79 -7.45 3.19
C TYR A 198 3.65 -8.37 3.58
N ALA A 199 3.80 -9.07 4.69
CA ALA A 199 2.80 -10.02 5.12
C ALA A 199 2.61 -10.04 6.63
N PHE A 200 1.42 -10.50 7.06
CA PHE A 200 1.22 -10.82 8.46
C PHE A 200 0.36 -12.06 8.65
N ARG A 201 0.67 -12.81 9.69
CA ARG A 201 -0.09 -13.94 10.15
C ARG A 201 -0.89 -13.54 11.37
N TRP A 202 -2.19 -13.69 11.28
CA TRP A 202 -3.14 -13.44 12.34
C TRP A 202 -3.74 -14.77 12.85
N THR A 203 -3.52 -15.04 14.12
CA THR A 203 -4.10 -16.18 14.85
C THR A 203 -4.91 -15.69 16.04
N PRO A 204 -5.71 -16.55 16.72
CA PRO A 204 -6.42 -16.14 17.93
C PRO A 204 -5.52 -15.59 19.06
N ASP A 205 -4.23 -15.91 19.03
CA ASP A 205 -3.32 -15.66 20.16
C ASP A 205 -2.14 -14.75 19.77
N ARG A 206 -1.87 -14.54 18.46
CA ARG A 206 -0.65 -13.86 18.03
C ARG A 206 -0.80 -13.21 16.68
N TYR A 207 -0.20 -12.03 16.53
CA TYR A 207 0.19 -11.42 15.27
C TYR A 207 1.69 -11.65 15.03
N ALA A 208 2.07 -11.97 13.79
CA ALA A 208 3.47 -12.04 13.37
C ALA A 208 3.58 -11.41 11.98
N PHE A 209 4.53 -10.50 11.79
CA PHE A 209 4.72 -9.67 10.59
C PHE A 209 6.00 -10.07 9.87
N PHE A 210 5.97 -10.07 8.54
CA PHE A 210 7.03 -10.61 7.71
C PHE A 210 7.36 -9.65 6.56
N LEU A 211 8.64 -9.60 6.21
CA LEU A 211 9.15 -9.00 4.99
C LEU A 211 9.86 -10.08 4.18
N ASP A 212 9.44 -10.30 2.93
CA ASP A 212 9.99 -11.33 2.04
C ASP A 212 10.09 -12.71 2.71
N GLY A 213 9.09 -13.06 3.52
CA GLY A 213 9.00 -14.32 4.25
C GLY A 213 9.81 -14.38 5.55
N VAL A 214 10.57 -13.34 5.90
CA VAL A 214 11.35 -13.25 7.15
C VAL A 214 10.55 -12.50 8.22
N GLU A 215 10.35 -13.14 9.39
CA GLU A 215 9.63 -12.51 10.52
C GLU A 215 10.40 -11.28 11.02
N GLN A 216 9.74 -10.13 11.05
CA GLN A 216 10.30 -8.84 11.48
C GLN A 216 9.89 -8.50 12.91
N TRP A 217 8.63 -8.76 13.24
CA TRP A 217 8.07 -8.44 14.56
C TRP A 217 6.85 -9.32 14.85
N ALA A 218 6.55 -9.49 16.14
CA ALA A 218 5.36 -10.21 16.58
C ALA A 218 4.88 -9.73 17.94
N THR A 219 3.58 -9.93 18.22
CA THR A 219 2.98 -9.57 19.50
C THR A 219 1.76 -10.44 19.82
N GLU A 220 1.42 -10.50 21.11
CA GLU A 220 0.22 -11.12 21.66
C GLU A 220 -0.74 -10.07 22.26
N GLN A 221 -0.44 -8.76 22.07
CA GLN A 221 -1.25 -7.66 22.55
C GLN A 221 -2.27 -7.21 21.50
N GLY A 222 -3.39 -6.67 21.95
CA GLY A 222 -4.39 -6.06 21.07
C GLY A 222 -5.06 -7.01 20.08
N ILE A 223 -5.06 -8.33 20.35
CA ILE A 223 -5.55 -9.33 19.40
C ILE A 223 -7.05 -9.17 19.14
N SER A 224 -7.38 -8.81 17.91
CA SER A 224 -8.73 -8.76 17.40
C SER A 224 -9.28 -10.17 17.14
N ARG A 225 -10.60 -10.36 17.37
CA ARG A 225 -11.36 -11.53 16.96
C ARG A 225 -12.52 -11.14 16.05
N ARG A 226 -12.50 -9.91 15.56
CA ARG A 226 -13.51 -9.35 14.67
C ARG A 226 -13.08 -9.46 13.22
N PRO A 227 -14.01 -9.65 12.26
CA PRO A 227 -13.67 -9.49 10.85
C PRO A 227 -13.20 -8.07 10.57
N GLU A 228 -12.07 -7.95 9.89
CA GLU A 228 -11.46 -6.70 9.49
C GLU A 228 -11.30 -6.62 7.99
N PHE A 229 -11.25 -5.41 7.47
CA PHE A 229 -11.13 -5.11 6.06
C PHE A 229 -9.74 -4.55 5.74
N LEU A 230 -9.28 -4.82 4.51
CA LEU A 230 -7.99 -4.37 4.02
C LEU A 230 -8.07 -2.93 3.49
N LYS A 231 -6.97 -2.22 3.63
CA LYS A 231 -6.78 -0.86 3.13
C LYS A 231 -5.43 -0.71 2.45
N LEU A 232 -5.41 0.05 1.38
CA LEU A 232 -4.22 0.54 0.69
C LEU A 232 -4.36 2.06 0.57
N THR A 233 -3.44 2.79 1.16
CA THR A 233 -3.52 4.24 1.23
C THR A 233 -2.17 4.89 1.03
N CYS A 234 -2.17 6.09 0.46
CA CYS A 234 -1.11 7.05 0.67
C CYS A 234 -1.69 8.25 1.42
N GLU A 235 -0.97 8.75 2.40
CA GLU A 235 -1.40 9.87 3.22
C GLU A 235 -0.36 10.99 3.19
N VAL A 236 -0.78 12.23 3.41
CA VAL A 236 0.10 13.41 3.46
C VAL A 236 -0.15 14.15 4.75
N GLN A 237 0.93 14.49 5.46
CA GLN A 237 0.89 15.37 6.61
C GLN A 237 2.17 16.22 6.64
N ASP A 238 2.00 17.54 6.45
CA ASP A 238 3.11 18.48 6.47
C ASP A 238 3.65 18.68 7.89
N ALA A 239 4.97 18.69 8.02
CA ALA A 239 5.66 18.80 9.30
C ALA A 239 5.18 17.79 10.37
N GLY A 240 4.72 16.62 9.92
CA GLY A 240 4.30 15.50 10.76
C GLY A 240 5.38 14.43 10.90
N TRP A 241 4.96 13.24 11.33
CA TRP A 241 5.86 12.11 11.57
C TRP A 241 6.57 11.55 10.30
N ALA A 242 6.09 11.91 9.09
CA ALA A 242 6.72 11.59 7.82
C ALA A 242 7.62 12.72 7.27
N GLY A 243 7.94 13.72 8.10
CA GLY A 243 8.75 14.86 7.73
C GLY A 243 7.94 15.99 7.09
N GLN A 244 8.63 16.92 6.46
CA GLN A 244 8.02 18.10 5.86
C GLN A 244 7.77 17.89 4.37
N VAL A 245 6.58 18.26 3.92
CA VAL A 245 6.24 18.28 2.49
C VAL A 245 7.22 19.19 1.74
N PRO A 246 7.80 18.76 0.60
CA PRO A 246 8.67 19.63 -0.20
C PRO A 246 7.96 20.92 -0.60
N ALA A 247 8.64 22.06 -0.53
CA ALA A 247 8.06 23.37 -0.87
C ALA A 247 7.51 23.43 -2.31
N SER A 248 8.00 22.58 -3.22
CA SER A 248 7.48 22.40 -4.59
C SER A 248 6.25 21.50 -4.66
N GLY A 249 5.84 20.87 -3.55
CA GLY A 249 4.92 19.75 -3.53
C GLY A 249 5.52 18.52 -4.24
N TYR A 250 4.64 17.62 -4.66
CA TYR A 250 5.00 16.34 -5.32
C TYR A 250 4.97 16.40 -6.86
N GLY A 251 4.74 17.59 -7.43
CA GLY A 251 4.56 17.79 -8.87
C GLY A 251 3.19 17.36 -9.38
N PRO A 252 2.85 17.67 -10.64
CA PRO A 252 1.57 17.29 -11.23
C PRO A 252 1.48 15.78 -11.44
N ARG A 253 0.25 15.26 -11.46
CA ARG A 253 -0.05 13.82 -11.46
C ARG A 253 0.76 12.99 -12.46
N GLU A 254 0.88 13.46 -13.69
CA GLU A 254 1.55 12.74 -14.78
C GLU A 254 3.08 12.70 -14.63
N ARG A 255 3.66 13.49 -13.72
CA ARG A 255 5.09 13.60 -13.50
C ARG A 255 5.53 13.34 -12.07
N SER A 256 4.59 13.15 -11.17
CA SER A 256 4.92 12.78 -9.78
C SER A 256 5.67 11.45 -9.75
N ARG A 257 6.65 11.38 -8.87
CA ARG A 257 7.40 10.16 -8.53
C ARG A 257 7.06 9.62 -7.17
N THR A 258 6.16 10.28 -6.43
CA THR A 258 5.69 9.85 -5.12
C THR A 258 4.51 8.91 -5.34
N LEU A 259 4.74 7.61 -5.13
CA LEU A 259 3.74 6.61 -5.43
C LEU A 259 3.95 5.30 -4.66
N MET A 260 2.85 4.61 -4.41
CA MET A 260 2.82 3.22 -3.98
C MET A 260 2.29 2.36 -5.12
N GLN A 261 3.02 1.33 -5.48
CA GLN A 261 2.61 0.34 -6.48
C GLN A 261 2.38 -1.01 -5.83
N VAL A 262 1.31 -1.68 -6.23
CA VAL A 262 0.93 -3.00 -5.69
C VAL A 262 0.74 -3.96 -6.85
N ASP A 263 1.55 -5.03 -6.88
CA ASP A 263 1.51 -6.10 -7.86
C ASP A 263 0.32 -7.04 -7.59
N TRP A 264 0.15 -7.40 -6.32
CA TRP A 264 -0.98 -8.21 -5.88
C TRP A 264 -1.24 -8.07 -4.38
N VAL A 265 -2.48 -8.44 -3.97
CA VAL A 265 -2.87 -8.65 -2.58
C VAL A 265 -3.53 -10.02 -2.47
N ARG A 266 -3.14 -10.82 -1.48
CA ARG A 266 -3.63 -12.19 -1.27
C ARG A 266 -3.97 -12.45 0.18
N VAL A 267 -5.08 -13.13 0.42
CA VAL A 267 -5.53 -13.56 1.74
C VAL A 267 -5.75 -15.06 1.75
N TRP A 268 -5.14 -15.70 2.71
CA TRP A 268 -5.15 -17.15 2.88
C TRP A 268 -5.68 -17.52 4.25
N GLN A 269 -6.46 -18.56 4.32
CA GLN A 269 -6.91 -19.13 5.60
C GLN A 269 -6.45 -20.57 5.73
N SER A 270 -6.31 -21.03 6.97
CA SER A 270 -6.04 -22.45 7.24
C SER A 270 -7.15 -23.30 6.63
N ALA A 271 -6.78 -24.35 5.92
CA ALA A 271 -7.74 -25.35 5.47
C ALA A 271 -8.46 -25.95 6.70
N PRO A 272 -9.76 -26.25 6.60
CA PRO A 272 -10.54 -26.84 7.69
C PRO A 272 -10.00 -28.20 8.13
#